data_6dd1142385089d6d91dea377220deadb
#
_entry.id   6dd1142385089d6d91dea377220deadb
#
_cell.length_a   1.000
_cell.length_b   1.000
_cell.length_c   1.000
_cell.angle_alpha   90.00
_cell.angle_beta   90.00
_cell.angle_gamma   90.00
#
_symmetry.space_group_name_H-M   'P 1'
#
loop_
_entity.id
_entity.type
_entity.pdbx_description
1 polymer ?
#
loop_
_entity_poly.entity_id
_entity_poly.type
_entity_poly.pdbx_seq_one_letter_code
_entity_poly.pdbx_strand_id
1 'polypeptide(L)'
;HKDDDEVLIALGEIESELNAKKYGLVWERDEEAVDIQMRDNIPVFTECVDKEISTTTGGVNFLLEGDNLHSLRLLEKTHAGRIDLIYIDPPYNTNNKEFIYDDSFVDKTDAFRHSKWLSFMHERLLLVKQLLSKNGSIFISIDSNEQAQLKLLCDEIFGEENFVDMISWFKEASPSNDAQYFSNDIEYILVYARDKSVWRPHRLPLNEKQMKYYTNPDNDSRGPWNSATYTCNKSKEQRPSLY
;
A
#
# COMPACT_ATOMS: atom_id res chain seq x y z
N HIS A 1 5.07 47.04 18.38
CA HIS A 1 5.36 46.09 19.47
C HIS A 1 4.50 44.84 19.40
N LYS A 2 3.17 44.92 19.21
CA LYS A 2 2.30 43.75 19.12
C LYS A 2 2.45 43.04 17.76
N ASP A 3 2.63 43.81 16.70
CA ASP A 3 2.89 43.29 15.35
C ASP A 3 4.27 42.60 15.24
N ASP A 4 5.26 43.07 16.01
CA ASP A 4 6.59 42.46 16.05
C ASP A 4 6.56 41.09 16.75
N ASP A 5 5.73 40.91 17.79
CA ASP A 5 5.56 39.65 18.50
C ASP A 5 4.84 38.62 17.62
N GLU A 6 3.83 39.01 16.85
CA GLU A 6 3.12 38.14 15.91
C GLU A 6 4.04 37.68 14.77
N VAL A 7 4.88 38.56 14.26
CA VAL A 7 5.89 38.20 13.24
C VAL A 7 6.93 37.24 13.80
N LEU A 8 7.39 37.43 15.05
CA LEU A 8 8.35 36.53 15.70
C LEU A 8 7.75 35.13 15.94
N ILE A 9 6.47 35.06 16.31
CA ILE A 9 5.76 33.77 16.46
C ILE A 9 5.66 33.06 15.10
N ALA A 10 5.23 33.75 14.04
CA ALA A 10 5.14 33.21 12.72
C ALA A 10 6.50 32.73 12.16
N LEU A 11 7.57 33.49 12.39
CA LEU A 11 8.93 33.08 12.03
C LEU A 11 9.39 31.85 12.80
N GLY A 12 9.05 31.74 14.09
CA GLY A 12 9.34 30.58 14.91
C GLY A 12 8.58 29.32 14.46
N GLU A 13 7.34 29.48 14.02
CA GLU A 13 6.55 28.39 13.43
C GLU A 13 7.16 27.93 12.11
N ILE A 14 7.53 28.85 11.21
CA ILE A 14 8.21 28.54 9.95
C ILE A 14 9.55 27.84 10.21
N GLU A 15 10.34 28.34 11.15
CA GLU A 15 11.62 27.71 11.53
C GLU A 15 11.40 26.30 12.10
N SER A 16 10.37 26.12 12.91
CA SER A 16 9.98 24.82 13.46
C SER A 16 9.57 23.85 12.36
N GLU A 17 8.76 24.29 11.41
CA GLU A 17 8.34 23.46 10.26
C GLU A 17 9.52 23.12 9.34
N LEU A 18 10.39 24.07 9.03
CA LEU A 18 11.60 23.84 8.25
C LEU A 18 12.58 22.86 8.91
N ASN A 19 12.64 22.88 10.25
CA ASN A 19 13.51 21.99 11.02
C ASN A 19 12.86 20.64 11.37
N ALA A 20 11.55 20.53 11.31
CA ALA A 20 10.81 19.32 11.70
C ALA A 20 11.08 18.12 10.77
N LYS A 21 11.39 18.37 9.50
CA LYS A 21 11.70 17.32 8.51
C LYS A 21 13.11 17.46 7.98
N LYS A 22 14.09 16.89 8.68
CA LYS A 22 15.49 16.79 8.18
C LYS A 22 15.66 15.68 7.14
N TYR A 23 14.79 14.66 7.14
CA TYR A 23 14.78 13.53 6.23
C TYR A 23 13.32 13.14 5.95
N GLY A 24 13.02 12.73 4.72
CA GLY A 24 11.72 12.26 4.32
C GLY A 24 11.19 12.92 3.04
N LEU A 25 9.97 12.59 2.69
CA LEU A 25 9.30 13.09 1.51
C LEU A 25 8.67 14.46 1.80
N VAL A 26 9.05 15.47 1.01
CA VAL A 26 8.45 16.80 1.06
C VAL A 26 7.86 17.12 -0.32
N TRP A 27 6.58 17.49 -0.37
CA TRP A 27 5.90 17.87 -1.60
C TRP A 27 4.90 18.99 -1.34
N GLU A 28 4.54 19.72 -2.39
CA GLU A 28 3.44 20.67 -2.32
C GLU A 28 2.12 19.90 -2.24
N ARG A 29 1.32 20.19 -1.21
CA ARG A 29 0.00 19.57 -1.04
C ARG A 29 -1.02 20.40 -1.77
N ASP A 30 -1.66 19.79 -2.74
CA ASP A 30 -2.82 20.32 -3.43
C ASP A 30 -4.08 19.69 -2.85
N GLU A 31 -5.15 20.48 -2.76
CA GLU A 31 -6.45 20.03 -2.31
C GLU A 31 -7.31 19.70 -3.53
N GLU A 32 -7.88 18.51 -3.57
CA GLU A 32 -8.74 18.09 -4.68
C GLU A 32 -10.12 18.77 -4.62
N ALA A 33 -10.75 19.00 -5.77
CA ALA A 33 -12.12 19.54 -5.86
C ALA A 33 -13.12 18.71 -5.04
N VAL A 34 -12.90 17.41 -4.94
CA VAL A 34 -13.72 16.48 -4.15
C VAL A 34 -13.62 16.75 -2.65
N ASP A 35 -12.44 17.15 -2.13
CA ASP A 35 -12.27 17.56 -0.73
C ASP A 35 -13.02 18.87 -0.45
N ILE A 36 -12.93 19.81 -1.39
CA ILE A 36 -13.64 21.10 -1.31
C ILE A 36 -15.15 20.87 -1.26
N GLN A 37 -15.67 19.98 -2.11
CA GLN A 37 -17.10 19.64 -2.14
C GLN A 37 -17.59 19.03 -0.82
N MET A 38 -16.76 18.23 -0.15
CA MET A 38 -17.10 17.61 1.14
C MET A 38 -17.17 18.60 2.32
N ARG A 39 -16.72 19.84 2.17
CA ARG A 39 -16.87 20.87 3.22
C ARG A 39 -18.33 21.25 3.43
N ASP A 40 -19.08 21.34 2.34
CA ASP A 40 -20.47 21.80 2.35
C ASP A 40 -21.50 20.69 2.07
N ASN A 41 -21.02 19.50 1.65
CA ASN A 41 -21.87 18.37 1.28
C ASN A 41 -21.44 17.11 2.02
N ILE A 42 -22.42 16.28 2.37
CA ILE A 42 -22.20 14.97 2.97
C ILE A 42 -22.51 13.92 1.89
N PRO A 43 -21.54 13.10 1.46
CA PRO A 43 -21.80 12.00 0.54
C PRO A 43 -22.72 10.96 1.22
N VAL A 44 -23.52 10.27 0.43
CA VAL A 44 -24.37 9.17 0.87
C VAL A 44 -24.31 8.02 -0.12
N PHE A 45 -24.40 6.78 0.36
CA PHE A 45 -24.64 5.65 -0.53
C PHE A 45 -26.10 5.56 -0.90
N THR A 46 -26.37 5.32 -2.17
CA THR A 46 -27.71 5.05 -2.70
C THR A 46 -27.71 3.66 -3.29
N GLU A 47 -28.63 2.83 -2.86
CA GLU A 47 -28.77 1.46 -3.34
C GLU A 47 -29.37 1.46 -4.76
N CYS A 48 -28.73 0.70 -5.67
CA CYS A 48 -29.20 0.46 -7.03
C CYS A 48 -29.87 -0.93 -7.08
N VAL A 49 -31.12 -1.01 -6.66
CA VAL A 49 -31.88 -2.28 -6.54
C VAL A 49 -31.96 -3.04 -7.87
N ASP A 50 -32.00 -2.35 -8.99
CA ASP A 50 -32.01 -2.92 -10.34
C ASP A 50 -30.69 -3.61 -10.73
N LYS A 51 -29.61 -3.34 -9.99
CA LYS A 51 -28.27 -3.95 -10.19
C LYS A 51 -27.97 -5.05 -9.15
N GLU A 52 -28.91 -5.37 -8.27
CA GLU A 52 -28.71 -6.40 -7.26
C GLU A 52 -28.61 -7.79 -7.89
N ILE A 53 -27.55 -8.53 -7.52
CA ILE A 53 -27.36 -9.93 -7.91
C ILE A 53 -27.52 -10.79 -6.67
N SER A 54 -28.68 -11.45 -6.57
CA SER A 54 -28.98 -12.37 -5.48
C SER A 54 -28.12 -13.62 -5.57
N THR A 55 -27.39 -13.94 -4.51
CA THR A 55 -26.64 -15.19 -4.38
C THR A 55 -27.24 -16.09 -3.32
N THR A 56 -27.20 -17.41 -3.55
CA THR A 56 -27.69 -18.42 -2.59
C THR A 56 -26.71 -18.72 -1.46
N THR A 57 -25.51 -18.13 -1.47
CA THR A 57 -24.36 -18.52 -0.63
C THR A 57 -24.16 -17.66 0.62
N GLY A 58 -25.12 -16.84 1.01
CA GLY A 58 -25.15 -16.16 2.33
C GLY A 58 -24.08 -15.09 2.59
N GLY A 59 -23.18 -14.80 1.64
CA GLY A 59 -22.22 -13.69 1.71
C GLY A 59 -22.75 -12.46 0.98
N VAL A 60 -22.48 -11.28 1.49
CA VAL A 60 -22.82 -10.01 0.83
C VAL A 60 -21.55 -9.38 0.25
N ASN A 61 -21.59 -9.07 -1.04
CA ASN A 61 -20.52 -8.32 -1.73
C ASN A 61 -21.12 -6.98 -2.18
N PHE A 62 -20.34 -5.93 -2.06
CA PHE A 62 -20.73 -4.59 -2.47
C PHE A 62 -19.85 -4.12 -3.62
N LEU A 63 -20.46 -3.55 -4.64
CA LEU A 63 -19.80 -2.73 -5.64
C LEU A 63 -20.19 -1.27 -5.36
N LEU A 64 -19.21 -0.44 -5.00
CA LEU A 64 -19.41 0.98 -4.75
C LEU A 64 -18.94 1.74 -6.00
N GLU A 65 -19.89 2.40 -6.69
CA GLU A 65 -19.63 3.18 -7.90
C GLU A 65 -19.62 4.66 -7.54
N GLY A 66 -18.54 5.38 -7.93
CA GLY A 66 -18.38 6.80 -7.68
C GLY A 66 -16.93 7.15 -7.36
N ASP A 67 -16.71 8.39 -6.90
CA ASP A 67 -15.38 8.80 -6.45
C ASP A 67 -14.96 7.97 -5.23
N ASN A 68 -13.73 7.43 -5.29
CA ASN A 68 -13.23 6.54 -4.26
C ASN A 68 -12.93 7.26 -2.93
N LEU A 69 -12.58 8.56 -2.94
CA LEU A 69 -12.36 9.32 -1.71
C LEU A 69 -13.65 9.50 -0.93
N HIS A 70 -14.77 9.82 -1.61
CA HIS A 70 -16.10 9.85 -1.02
C HIS A 70 -16.50 8.50 -0.41
N SER A 71 -16.29 7.41 -1.17
CA SER A 71 -16.58 6.05 -0.71
C SER A 71 -15.76 5.67 0.51
N LEU A 72 -14.46 5.97 0.53
CA LEU A 72 -13.57 5.71 1.66
C LEU A 72 -14.00 6.49 2.92
N ARG A 73 -14.40 7.76 2.78
CA ARG A 73 -14.93 8.58 3.89
C ARG A 73 -16.19 7.98 4.50
N LEU A 74 -17.07 7.44 3.67
CA LEU A 74 -18.28 6.77 4.15
C LEU A 74 -17.98 5.42 4.83
N LEU A 75 -17.07 4.65 4.24
CA LEU A 75 -16.62 3.37 4.80
C LEU A 75 -15.92 3.56 6.15
N GLU A 76 -15.14 4.63 6.33
CA GLU A 76 -14.51 4.95 7.61
C GLU A 76 -15.52 4.96 8.77
N LYS A 77 -16.72 5.53 8.55
CA LYS A 77 -17.76 5.61 9.59
C LYS A 77 -18.34 4.25 9.97
N THR A 78 -18.33 3.29 9.07
CA THR A 78 -19.02 2.00 9.24
C THR A 78 -18.06 0.81 9.36
N HIS A 79 -16.86 0.91 8.79
CA HIS A 79 -15.92 -0.19 8.65
C HIS A 79 -14.53 0.11 9.23
N ALA A 80 -14.35 1.16 10.04
CA ALA A 80 -13.06 1.45 10.68
C ALA A 80 -12.55 0.23 11.47
N GLY A 81 -11.30 -0.15 11.23
CA GLY A 81 -10.65 -1.27 11.91
C GLY A 81 -11.22 -2.66 11.58
N ARG A 82 -11.97 -2.83 10.49
CA ARG A 82 -12.68 -4.08 10.17
C ARG A 82 -12.24 -4.77 8.89
N ILE A 83 -11.39 -4.15 8.08
CA ILE A 83 -10.95 -4.69 6.79
C ILE A 83 -9.65 -5.45 6.98
N ASP A 84 -9.61 -6.71 6.63
CA ASP A 84 -8.43 -7.57 6.81
C ASP A 84 -7.45 -7.48 5.64
N LEU A 85 -7.95 -7.19 4.44
CA LEU A 85 -7.12 -7.07 3.24
C LEU A 85 -7.65 -5.95 2.36
N ILE A 86 -6.73 -5.08 1.93
CA ILE A 86 -7.00 -4.07 0.90
C ILE A 86 -5.99 -4.29 -0.24
N TYR A 87 -6.49 -4.35 -1.46
CA TYR A 87 -5.67 -4.33 -2.66
C TYR A 87 -6.05 -3.12 -3.50
N ILE A 88 -5.06 -2.33 -3.90
CA ILE A 88 -5.28 -1.19 -4.78
C ILE A 88 -4.31 -1.21 -5.96
N ASP A 89 -4.82 -0.74 -7.08
CA ASP A 89 -4.10 -0.52 -8.33
C ASP A 89 -4.30 0.95 -8.72
N PRO A 90 -3.49 1.87 -8.15
CA PRO A 90 -3.64 3.29 -8.39
C PRO A 90 -3.15 3.66 -9.79
N PRO A 91 -3.46 4.87 -10.30
CA PRO A 91 -2.83 5.36 -11.52
C PRO A 91 -1.31 5.43 -11.33
N TYR A 92 -0.56 4.88 -12.28
CA TYR A 92 0.91 4.80 -12.19
C TYR A 92 1.62 6.10 -12.54
N ASN A 93 0.86 7.15 -12.87
CA ASN A 93 1.36 8.45 -13.29
C ASN A 93 2.26 8.34 -14.54
N THR A 94 1.90 7.39 -15.41
CA THR A 94 2.54 7.22 -16.71
C THR A 94 2.14 8.35 -17.67
N ASN A 95 2.78 8.38 -18.83
CA ASN A 95 2.54 9.45 -19.81
C ASN A 95 1.26 9.25 -20.63
N ASN A 96 0.41 8.27 -20.30
CA ASN A 96 -0.67 7.77 -21.16
C ASN A 96 -2.06 8.36 -20.87
N LYS A 97 -2.18 9.56 -20.26
CA LYS A 97 -3.46 10.16 -19.87
C LYS A 97 -4.31 9.26 -18.96
N GLU A 98 -3.66 8.55 -18.06
CA GLU A 98 -4.30 7.63 -17.11
C GLU A 98 -4.63 8.30 -15.79
N PHE A 99 -3.88 9.33 -15.42
CA PHE A 99 -4.06 10.05 -14.18
C PHE A 99 -4.82 11.34 -14.40
N ILE A 100 -6.02 11.40 -13.84
CA ILE A 100 -6.87 12.59 -13.80
C ILE A 100 -6.79 13.17 -12.40
N TYR A 101 -6.45 14.45 -12.32
CA TYR A 101 -6.46 15.24 -11.10
C TYR A 101 -7.25 16.52 -11.35
N ASP A 102 -8.28 16.79 -10.54
CA ASP A 102 -9.21 17.89 -10.70
C ASP A 102 -9.78 18.00 -12.14
N ASP A 103 -10.36 16.89 -12.61
CA ASP A 103 -10.98 16.77 -13.95
C ASP A 103 -10.04 17.03 -15.13
N SER A 104 -8.74 17.13 -14.88
CA SER A 104 -7.70 17.34 -15.89
C SER A 104 -6.66 16.24 -15.90
N PHE A 105 -6.26 15.80 -17.09
CA PHE A 105 -5.12 14.90 -17.20
C PHE A 105 -3.84 15.59 -16.77
N VAL A 106 -3.06 14.93 -15.92
CA VAL A 106 -1.74 15.41 -15.52
C VAL A 106 -0.76 15.12 -16.66
N ASP A 107 -0.20 16.18 -17.23
CA ASP A 107 0.74 16.07 -18.35
C ASP A 107 2.15 15.66 -17.85
N LYS A 108 2.88 14.95 -18.70
CA LYS A 108 4.27 14.56 -18.45
C LYS A 108 5.20 15.73 -18.16
N THR A 109 4.94 16.87 -18.79
CA THR A 109 5.72 18.11 -18.65
C THR A 109 5.32 18.93 -17.43
N ASP A 110 4.29 18.50 -16.69
CA ASP A 110 3.88 19.16 -15.46
C ASP A 110 4.98 18.96 -14.39
N ALA A 111 5.59 20.07 -13.97
CA ALA A 111 6.63 20.07 -12.95
C ALA A 111 6.14 19.55 -11.59
N PHE A 112 4.84 19.62 -11.33
CA PHE A 112 4.19 19.20 -10.08
C PHE A 112 3.49 17.84 -10.17
N ARG A 113 3.69 17.09 -11.24
CA ARG A 113 2.99 15.80 -11.44
C ARG A 113 3.15 14.82 -10.27
N HIS A 114 4.34 14.75 -9.69
CA HIS A 114 4.61 13.89 -8.53
C HIS A 114 3.92 14.42 -7.27
N SER A 115 3.90 15.74 -7.05
CA SER A 115 3.22 16.37 -5.92
C SER A 115 1.70 16.16 -5.99
N LYS A 116 1.10 16.31 -7.16
CA LYS A 116 -0.33 16.03 -7.39
C LYS A 116 -0.66 14.57 -7.12
N TRP A 117 0.16 13.66 -7.64
CA TRP A 117 -0.03 12.23 -7.41
C TRP A 117 0.12 11.85 -5.92
N LEU A 118 1.09 12.43 -5.23
CA LEU A 118 1.29 12.23 -3.80
C LEU A 118 0.11 12.76 -2.99
N SER A 119 -0.42 13.94 -3.32
CA SER A 119 -1.60 14.52 -2.67
C SER A 119 -2.83 13.62 -2.86
N PHE A 120 -3.07 13.16 -4.09
CA PHE A 120 -4.12 12.19 -4.40
C PHE A 120 -4.00 10.90 -3.58
N MET A 121 -2.83 10.31 -3.50
CA MET A 121 -2.60 9.07 -2.77
C MET A 121 -2.63 9.25 -1.25
N HIS A 122 -2.12 10.36 -0.74
CA HIS A 122 -2.02 10.64 0.68
C HIS A 122 -3.38 10.58 1.39
N GLU A 123 -4.37 11.31 0.89
CA GLU A 123 -5.70 11.36 1.49
C GLU A 123 -6.37 9.98 1.51
N ARG A 124 -6.23 9.23 0.42
CA ARG A 124 -6.78 7.87 0.29
C ARG A 124 -6.10 6.87 1.23
N LEU A 125 -4.78 6.91 1.32
CA LEU A 125 -4.01 6.00 2.16
C LEU A 125 -4.21 6.27 3.66
N LEU A 126 -4.45 7.52 4.07
CA LEU A 126 -4.84 7.85 5.45
C LEU A 126 -6.13 7.15 5.84
N LEU A 127 -7.15 7.19 4.96
CA LEU A 127 -8.42 6.51 5.20
C LEU A 127 -8.28 4.99 5.18
N VAL A 128 -7.52 4.48 4.23
CA VAL A 128 -7.20 3.05 4.12
C VAL A 128 -6.57 2.54 5.41
N LYS A 129 -5.62 3.27 5.98
CA LYS A 129 -5.02 2.92 7.28
C LYS A 129 -6.07 2.81 8.40
N GLN A 130 -7.08 3.68 8.41
CA GLN A 130 -8.16 3.65 9.39
C GLN A 130 -9.08 2.44 9.22
N LEU A 131 -9.32 2.02 7.97
CA LEU A 131 -10.17 0.89 7.65
C LEU A 131 -9.55 -0.46 8.03
N LEU A 132 -8.21 -0.59 7.96
CA LEU A 132 -7.52 -1.83 8.24
C LEU A 132 -7.70 -2.29 9.68
N SER A 133 -8.07 -3.57 9.84
CA SER A 133 -8.06 -4.26 11.13
C SER A 133 -6.62 -4.35 11.68
N LYS A 134 -6.48 -4.67 12.95
CA LYS A 134 -5.16 -4.80 13.59
C LYS A 134 -4.26 -5.79 12.85
N ASN A 135 -4.82 -6.88 12.35
CA ASN A 135 -4.12 -7.91 11.58
C ASN A 135 -4.22 -7.69 10.06
N GLY A 136 -4.77 -6.56 9.65
CA GLY A 136 -4.97 -6.25 8.24
C GLY A 136 -3.70 -5.82 7.53
N SER A 137 -3.74 -5.92 6.21
CA SER A 137 -2.65 -5.52 5.33
C SER A 137 -3.16 -4.87 4.04
N ILE A 138 -2.32 -4.03 3.45
CA ILE A 138 -2.55 -3.44 2.14
C ILE A 138 -1.49 -3.92 1.15
N PHE A 139 -1.93 -4.17 -0.08
CA PHE A 139 -1.11 -4.46 -1.24
C PHE A 139 -1.36 -3.39 -2.29
N ILE A 140 -0.30 -2.78 -2.81
CA ILE A 140 -0.37 -1.65 -3.72
C ILE A 140 0.47 -1.96 -4.95
N SER A 141 -0.18 -2.13 -6.10
CA SER A 141 0.52 -2.25 -7.39
C SER A 141 1.07 -0.91 -7.82
N ILE A 142 2.26 -0.91 -8.38
CA ILE A 142 2.91 0.29 -8.92
C ILE A 142 4.03 -0.10 -9.89
N ASP A 143 4.32 0.76 -10.85
CA ASP A 143 5.51 0.63 -11.69
C ASP A 143 6.67 1.52 -11.18
N SER A 144 7.75 1.59 -11.96
CA SER A 144 8.94 2.36 -11.61
C SER A 144 8.75 3.88 -11.61
N ASN A 145 7.62 4.42 -12.13
CA ASN A 145 7.42 5.87 -12.20
C ASN A 145 7.22 6.50 -10.81
N GLU A 146 6.42 5.87 -9.95
CA GLU A 146 6.08 6.40 -8.62
C GLU A 146 6.42 5.45 -7.47
N GLN A 147 7.10 4.34 -7.72
CA GLN A 147 7.44 3.33 -6.71
C GLN A 147 8.21 3.92 -5.52
N ALA A 148 9.21 4.77 -5.78
CA ALA A 148 10.03 5.36 -4.73
C ALA A 148 9.22 6.37 -3.89
N GLN A 149 8.43 7.21 -4.54
CA GLN A 149 7.56 8.19 -3.90
C GLN A 149 6.49 7.50 -3.06
N LEU A 150 5.85 6.45 -3.61
CA LEU A 150 4.88 5.65 -2.89
C LEU A 150 5.47 4.98 -1.65
N LYS A 151 6.68 4.43 -1.76
CA LYS A 151 7.36 3.80 -0.61
C LYS A 151 7.56 4.79 0.53
N LEU A 152 8.07 5.98 0.23
CA LEU A 152 8.29 7.03 1.23
C LEU A 152 6.98 7.54 1.83
N LEU A 153 5.94 7.70 1.00
CA LEU A 153 4.61 8.10 1.47
C LEU A 153 4.00 7.04 2.40
N CYS A 154 4.12 5.77 2.04
CA CYS A 154 3.64 4.67 2.87
C CYS A 154 4.42 4.55 4.18
N ASP A 155 5.73 4.80 4.18
CA ASP A 155 6.54 4.85 5.41
C ASP A 155 6.05 5.96 6.35
N GLU A 156 5.73 7.13 5.82
CA GLU A 156 5.17 8.24 6.61
C GLU A 156 3.80 7.88 7.21
N ILE A 157 2.93 7.26 6.40
CA ILE A 157 1.55 6.96 6.82
C ILE A 157 1.48 5.72 7.71
N PHE A 158 2.04 4.59 7.28
CA PHE A 158 1.91 3.30 7.99
C PHE A 158 2.98 3.10 9.05
N GLY A 159 4.14 3.74 8.91
CA GLY A 159 5.37 3.51 9.67
C GLY A 159 6.31 2.55 8.92
N GLU A 160 7.60 2.88 8.86
CA GLU A 160 8.63 2.05 8.22
C GLU A 160 8.69 0.64 8.84
N GLU A 161 8.46 0.54 10.13
CA GLU A 161 8.44 -0.74 10.87
C GLU A 161 7.33 -1.68 10.39
N ASN A 162 6.27 -1.16 9.77
CA ASN A 162 5.13 -1.91 9.25
C ASN A 162 5.28 -2.30 7.78
N PHE A 163 6.38 -1.91 7.14
CA PHE A 163 6.73 -2.40 5.82
C PHE A 163 7.00 -3.91 5.87
N VAL A 164 6.24 -4.68 5.10
CA VAL A 164 6.39 -6.14 5.04
C VAL A 164 7.40 -6.53 3.98
N ASP A 165 7.11 -6.19 2.72
CA ASP A 165 7.96 -6.52 1.57
C ASP A 165 7.56 -5.72 0.32
N MET A 166 8.42 -5.80 -0.70
CA MET A 166 8.15 -5.33 -2.05
C MET A 166 8.31 -6.49 -3.02
N ILE A 167 7.19 -6.97 -3.57
CA ILE A 167 7.13 -8.10 -4.47
C ILE A 167 7.41 -7.59 -5.89
N SER A 168 8.37 -8.20 -6.58
CA SER A 168 8.58 -7.96 -8.00
C SER A 168 7.62 -8.84 -8.81
N TRP A 169 6.73 -8.20 -9.55
CA TRP A 169 5.77 -8.86 -10.42
C TRP A 169 6.28 -8.86 -11.86
N PHE A 170 6.50 -10.04 -12.41
CA PHE A 170 6.93 -10.20 -13.80
C PHE A 170 5.71 -10.12 -14.72
N LYS A 171 5.61 -9.05 -15.52
CA LYS A 171 4.41 -8.76 -16.30
C LYS A 171 4.46 -9.28 -17.74
N GLU A 172 5.63 -9.43 -18.32
CA GLU A 172 5.76 -9.84 -19.71
C GLU A 172 6.98 -10.75 -19.93
N ALA A 173 6.78 -11.84 -20.68
CA ALA A 173 7.83 -12.82 -20.98
C ALA A 173 8.62 -12.50 -22.26
N SER A 174 8.20 -11.49 -23.04
CA SER A 174 8.83 -11.13 -24.31
C SER A 174 9.59 -9.82 -24.17
N PRO A 175 10.93 -9.82 -24.25
CA PRO A 175 11.71 -8.58 -24.26
C PRO A 175 11.25 -7.67 -25.39
N SER A 176 10.96 -6.41 -25.09
CA SER A 176 10.66 -5.43 -26.13
C SER A 176 11.93 -5.12 -26.91
N ASN A 177 11.94 -5.47 -28.20
CA ASN A 177 13.04 -5.14 -29.11
C ASN A 177 13.14 -3.62 -29.39
N ASP A 178 12.11 -2.85 -29.01
CA ASP A 178 12.03 -1.42 -29.22
C ASP A 178 12.55 -0.59 -28.04
N ALA A 179 13.00 -1.25 -26.97
CA ALA A 179 13.53 -0.56 -25.80
C ALA A 179 14.89 0.11 -26.13
N GLN A 180 14.97 1.44 -25.99
CA GLN A 180 16.18 2.20 -26.23
C GLN A 180 17.33 1.83 -25.26
N TYR A 181 16.99 1.38 -24.04
CA TYR A 181 17.92 1.00 -22.99
C TYR A 181 17.61 -0.43 -22.51
N PHE A 182 17.05 -0.57 -21.32
CA PHE A 182 16.66 -1.85 -20.76
C PHE A 182 15.14 -2.06 -20.89
N SER A 183 14.73 -3.30 -21.18
CA SER A 183 13.33 -3.68 -21.11
C SER A 183 12.84 -3.60 -19.66
N ASN A 184 11.65 -3.05 -19.45
CA ASN A 184 11.03 -2.96 -18.13
C ASN A 184 9.90 -4.00 -18.03
N ASP A 185 10.28 -5.22 -17.67
CA ASP A 185 9.37 -6.38 -17.62
C ASP A 185 8.80 -6.62 -16.22
N ILE A 186 9.07 -5.70 -15.27
CA ILE A 186 8.72 -5.85 -13.85
C ILE A 186 7.85 -4.68 -13.40
N GLU A 187 6.84 -5.00 -12.64
CA GLU A 187 6.09 -4.09 -11.77
C GLU A 187 6.30 -4.47 -10.31
N TYR A 188 5.85 -3.64 -9.41
CA TYR A 188 6.05 -3.83 -7.98
C TYR A 188 4.70 -3.91 -7.26
N ILE A 189 4.65 -4.72 -6.21
CA ILE A 189 3.54 -4.71 -5.26
C ILE A 189 4.14 -4.40 -3.89
N LEU A 190 3.85 -3.21 -3.37
CA LEU A 190 4.24 -2.83 -2.02
C LEU A 190 3.27 -3.42 -1.02
N VAL A 191 3.79 -4.00 0.06
CA VAL A 191 3.00 -4.64 1.10
C VAL A 191 3.28 -3.99 2.45
N TYR A 192 2.24 -3.47 3.09
CA TYR A 192 2.28 -2.94 4.45
C TYR A 192 1.25 -3.66 5.31
N ALA A 193 1.62 -3.95 6.54
CA ALA A 193 0.69 -4.39 7.56
C ALA A 193 0.18 -3.18 8.37
N ARG A 194 -1.01 -3.28 8.96
CA ARG A 194 -1.49 -2.30 9.94
C ARG A 194 -0.62 -2.30 11.20
N ASP A 195 -0.24 -3.52 11.65
CA ASP A 195 0.68 -3.78 12.76
C ASP A 195 1.45 -5.07 12.45
N LYS A 196 2.67 -4.93 11.91
CA LYS A 196 3.53 -6.04 11.51
C LYS A 196 3.92 -6.95 12.69
N SER A 197 3.88 -6.45 13.92
CA SER A 197 4.21 -7.25 15.10
C SER A 197 3.25 -8.42 15.30
N VAL A 198 1.98 -8.25 14.91
CA VAL A 198 0.92 -9.26 15.02
C VAL A 198 0.52 -9.87 13.68
N TRP A 199 0.75 -9.18 12.57
CA TRP A 199 0.42 -9.68 11.24
C TRP A 199 1.24 -10.92 10.88
N ARG A 200 0.59 -11.91 10.28
CA ARG A 200 1.26 -13.14 9.79
C ARG A 200 0.60 -13.59 8.49
N PRO A 201 1.39 -13.88 7.44
CA PRO A 201 0.85 -14.46 6.23
C PRO A 201 0.42 -15.90 6.46
N HIS A 202 -0.64 -16.33 5.79
CA HIS A 202 -1.00 -17.73 5.74
C HIS A 202 0.01 -18.48 4.87
N ARG A 203 0.43 -19.65 5.34
CA ARG A 203 1.30 -20.52 4.55
C ARG A 203 0.50 -21.14 3.41
N LEU A 204 1.04 -21.09 2.22
CA LEU A 204 0.47 -21.84 1.10
C LEU A 204 0.64 -23.36 1.35
N PRO A 205 -0.32 -24.18 0.91
CA PRO A 205 -0.15 -25.62 0.95
C PRO A 205 1.07 -26.02 0.11
N LEU A 206 1.75 -27.07 0.54
CA LEU A 206 2.87 -27.61 -0.20
C LEU A 206 2.38 -28.11 -1.57
N ASN A 207 3.13 -27.79 -2.63
CA ASN A 207 2.83 -28.30 -3.95
C ASN A 207 3.25 -29.77 -4.07
N GLU A 208 2.79 -30.46 -5.12
CA GLU A 208 3.08 -31.89 -5.34
C GLU A 208 4.58 -32.20 -5.41
N LYS A 209 5.41 -31.29 -5.95
CA LYS A 209 6.88 -31.47 -6.00
C LYS A 209 7.49 -31.42 -4.62
N GLN A 210 7.00 -30.53 -3.76
CA GLN A 210 7.44 -30.42 -2.35
C GLN A 210 6.94 -31.60 -1.52
N MET A 211 5.70 -32.04 -1.74
CA MET A 211 5.11 -33.20 -1.04
C MET A 211 5.86 -34.51 -1.29
N LYS A 212 6.54 -34.67 -2.43
CA LYS A 212 7.37 -35.86 -2.70
C LYS A 212 8.50 -36.11 -1.68
N TYR A 213 8.95 -35.07 -1.01
CA TYR A 213 10.00 -35.17 0.01
C TYR A 213 9.45 -35.49 1.40
N TYR A 214 8.13 -35.49 1.58
CA TYR A 214 7.47 -35.77 2.83
C TYR A 214 6.90 -37.18 2.77
N THR A 215 7.37 -38.03 3.69
CA THR A 215 6.92 -39.42 3.82
C THR A 215 6.55 -39.69 5.28
N ASN A 216 5.77 -40.75 5.52
CA ASN A 216 5.43 -41.17 6.86
C ASN A 216 5.74 -42.66 7.05
N PRO A 217 7.04 -43.07 7.00
CA PRO A 217 7.43 -44.46 7.03
C PRO A 217 7.18 -45.13 8.39
N ASP A 218 7.08 -44.36 9.45
CA ASP A 218 6.85 -44.80 10.81
C ASP A 218 5.40 -44.62 11.30
N ASN A 219 4.49 -44.22 10.41
CA ASN A 219 3.09 -43.94 10.73
C ASN A 219 2.91 -42.93 11.89
N ASP A 220 3.78 -41.89 11.95
CA ASP A 220 3.67 -40.84 12.96
C ASP A 220 2.30 -40.14 12.85
N SER A 221 1.61 -40.01 13.99
CA SER A 221 0.29 -39.40 14.09
C SER A 221 0.24 -37.91 13.67
N ARG A 222 1.39 -37.25 13.62
CA ARG A 222 1.54 -35.85 13.16
C ARG A 222 1.53 -35.73 11.64
N GLY A 223 1.60 -36.85 10.90
CA GLY A 223 1.54 -36.92 9.46
C GLY A 223 2.92 -37.01 8.78
N PRO A 224 2.97 -36.81 7.44
CA PRO A 224 4.21 -36.89 6.68
C PRO A 224 5.26 -35.90 7.13
N TRP A 225 6.50 -36.34 7.23
CA TRP A 225 7.64 -35.54 7.65
C TRP A 225 8.82 -35.66 6.67
N ASN A 226 9.74 -34.70 6.74
CA ASN A 226 10.99 -34.73 5.98
C ASN A 226 12.16 -34.55 6.96
N SER A 227 13.25 -35.29 6.74
CA SER A 227 14.45 -35.17 7.55
C SER A 227 15.13 -33.82 7.33
N ALA A 228 15.45 -33.12 8.39
CA ALA A 228 16.28 -31.92 8.35
C ALA A 228 17.72 -32.29 8.74
N THR A 229 18.70 -31.65 8.11
CA THR A 229 20.12 -31.84 8.45
C THR A 229 20.39 -31.17 9.82
N TYR A 230 20.82 -31.94 10.79
CA TYR A 230 21.17 -31.46 12.12
C TYR A 230 22.59 -30.86 12.23
N THR A 231 23.29 -30.71 11.09
CA THR A 231 24.63 -30.16 11.04
C THR A 231 24.62 -28.64 11.11
N CYS A 232 25.36 -28.07 12.04
CA CYS A 232 25.64 -26.67 12.11
C CYS A 232 26.65 -26.31 11.00
N ASN A 233 26.26 -25.45 10.06
CA ASN A 233 27.14 -24.97 8.98
C ASN A 233 28.22 -23.98 9.46
N LYS A 234 28.32 -23.72 10.77
CA LYS A 234 29.29 -22.80 11.38
C LYS A 234 30.26 -23.55 12.25
N SER A 235 31.55 -23.18 12.13
CA SER A 235 32.61 -23.77 12.93
C SER A 235 32.48 -23.40 14.41
N LYS A 236 33.23 -24.11 15.27
CA LYS A 236 33.29 -23.85 16.72
C LYS A 236 33.66 -22.41 17.04
N GLU A 237 34.60 -21.85 16.27
CA GLU A 237 35.06 -20.46 16.42
C GLU A 237 33.95 -19.44 16.11
N GLN A 238 33.03 -19.79 15.19
CA GLN A 238 31.92 -18.93 14.78
C GLN A 238 30.71 -19.03 15.72
N ARG A 239 30.64 -20.09 16.56
CA ARG A 239 29.57 -20.30 17.57
C ARG A 239 30.11 -21.00 18.82
N PRO A 240 30.97 -20.33 19.58
CA PRO A 240 31.61 -20.97 20.75
C PRO A 240 30.62 -21.38 21.86
N SER A 241 29.41 -20.80 21.89
CA SER A 241 28.37 -21.11 22.88
C SER A 241 27.57 -22.39 22.57
N LEU A 242 27.82 -23.07 21.47
CA LEU A 242 27.14 -24.32 21.08
C LEU A 242 28.01 -25.56 21.27
N TYR A 243 29.23 -25.41 21.82
CA TYR A 243 30.18 -26.49 22.08
C TYR A 243 30.67 -26.45 23.52
#